data_b060b56754ba0ea846ebed7c47c2c841
#
_entry.id   b060b56754ba0ea846ebed7c47c2c841
#
_cell.length_a   1.000
_cell.length_b   1.000
_cell.length_c   1.000
_cell.angle_alpha   90.00
_cell.angle_beta   90.00
_cell.angle_gamma   90.00
#
_symmetry.space_group_name_H-M   'P 1'
#
loop_
_entity.id
_entity.type
_entity.pdbx_description
1 polymer ?
#
loop_
_entity_poly.entity_id
_entity_poly.type
_entity_poly.pdbx_seq_one_letter_code
_entity_poly.pdbx_strand_id
1 'polypeptide(L)'
;MDESKAVDNTVTQQAKLTACLIVKDEERFLPACLASLSGIADEIVIIDTGSSDATKEIASSKGTILYAYAWEDDFAKARNFAIEKATGTHILMIDADERLGKESKDKIDRFLREYPLSLGQVAIKSPYQQSDGLTYTASSKVTRIFPNLSTIRYQGRIHEQIISTDPSIQTVATGIILEHDGYALSDQAMRDKTKRNLKLLEAELEREPHNAYLHFQVGKTLVADRQQEEALEHYELALVSAQEQATYRPELLMATLYLLKDMKFQDKIWAWVRWGLERYNDYPDLYFFVAKALMEFQVDNLPMIQQCLELCISLGDRSEQYPCVDGTGTFLAQFNLGVFYEVQNQWEEAQNHYQSSLDQGFTPAKAALDRLQSKVLLMKKR
;
A
#
# COMPACT_ATOMS: atom_id res chain seq x y z
N MET A 1 -39.22 -23.00 45.72
CA MET A 1 -39.35 -23.26 44.27
C MET A 1 -38.22 -22.52 43.61
N ASP A 2 -37.35 -23.32 43.08
CA ASP A 2 -35.96 -22.97 42.74
C ASP A 2 -35.91 -22.64 41.25
N GLU A 3 -35.68 -21.40 40.93
CA GLU A 3 -35.39 -20.95 39.55
C GLU A 3 -33.90 -20.75 39.42
N SER A 4 -33.19 -21.85 39.22
CA SER A 4 -31.77 -21.84 39.00
C SER A 4 -31.41 -22.23 37.58
N LYS A 5 -30.69 -21.29 36.93
CA LYS A 5 -29.66 -21.54 35.94
C LYS A 5 -30.11 -22.06 34.57
N ALA A 6 -30.40 -21.13 33.71
CA ALA A 6 -30.01 -21.26 32.30
C ALA A 6 -28.51 -21.01 32.20
N VAL A 7 -27.73 -22.10 32.15
CA VAL A 7 -26.31 -22.02 31.77
C VAL A 7 -26.26 -21.82 30.26
N ASP A 8 -25.91 -20.61 29.88
CA ASP A 8 -25.62 -20.24 28.50
C ASP A 8 -24.32 -20.98 28.08
N ASN A 9 -24.49 -22.17 27.51
CA ASN A 9 -23.43 -22.94 26.87
C ASN A 9 -23.20 -22.37 25.47
N THR A 10 -22.77 -21.12 25.33
CA THR A 10 -22.07 -20.68 24.15
C THR A 10 -20.71 -21.38 24.15
N VAL A 11 -20.68 -22.56 23.52
CA VAL A 11 -19.42 -23.16 23.05
C VAL A 11 -18.77 -22.11 22.13
N THR A 12 -17.82 -21.40 22.66
CA THR A 12 -16.96 -20.52 21.84
C THR A 12 -16.20 -21.43 20.87
N GLN A 13 -16.76 -21.58 19.67
CA GLN A 13 -16.11 -22.31 18.59
C GLN A 13 -14.77 -21.62 18.37
N GLN A 14 -13.68 -22.35 18.54
CA GLN A 14 -12.33 -21.81 18.34
C GLN A 14 -12.25 -21.21 16.95
N ALA A 15 -11.82 -19.95 16.84
CA ALA A 15 -11.69 -19.28 15.56
C ALA A 15 -10.73 -20.06 14.65
N LYS A 16 -11.17 -20.37 13.43
CA LYS A 16 -10.38 -21.03 12.39
C LYS A 16 -10.16 -20.07 11.24
N LEU A 17 -8.92 -19.94 10.82
CA LEU A 17 -8.51 -19.05 9.73
C LEU A 17 -8.32 -19.83 8.43
N THR A 18 -9.08 -19.49 7.40
CA THR A 18 -8.79 -19.93 6.03
C THR A 18 -8.05 -18.83 5.28
N ALA A 19 -6.86 -19.13 4.78
CA ALA A 19 -6.19 -18.28 3.78
C ALA A 19 -6.75 -18.61 2.40
N CYS A 20 -7.24 -17.58 1.69
CA CYS A 20 -7.77 -17.68 0.34
C CYS A 20 -6.85 -16.97 -0.65
N LEU A 21 -6.50 -17.66 -1.75
CA LEU A 21 -5.68 -17.13 -2.82
C LEU A 21 -6.40 -17.31 -4.16
N ILE A 22 -6.25 -16.34 -5.07
CA ILE A 22 -6.51 -16.51 -6.50
C ILE A 22 -5.19 -16.43 -7.23
N VAL A 23 -4.89 -17.37 -8.11
CA VAL A 23 -3.57 -17.49 -8.76
C VAL A 23 -3.68 -17.69 -10.26
N LYS A 24 -2.68 -17.16 -10.98
CA LYS A 24 -2.45 -17.46 -12.39
C LYS A 24 -0.98 -17.21 -12.74
N ASP A 25 -0.25 -18.28 -13.10
CA ASP A 25 1.16 -18.21 -13.50
C ASP A 25 2.06 -17.57 -12.40
N GLU A 26 1.97 -18.11 -11.16
CA GLU A 26 2.62 -17.62 -9.95
C GLU A 26 3.68 -18.59 -9.40
N GLU A 27 4.29 -19.44 -10.25
CA GLU A 27 5.29 -20.45 -9.84
C GLU A 27 6.46 -19.85 -9.06
N ARG A 28 6.81 -18.59 -9.35
CA ARG A 28 7.91 -17.87 -8.72
C ARG A 28 7.62 -17.45 -7.28
N PHE A 29 6.41 -16.97 -7.00
CA PHE A 29 6.08 -16.29 -5.74
C PHE A 29 5.30 -17.18 -4.78
N LEU A 30 4.42 -18.02 -5.30
CA LEU A 30 3.54 -18.90 -4.53
C LEU A 30 4.27 -19.74 -3.46
N PRO A 31 5.49 -20.29 -3.69
CA PRO A 31 6.18 -21.06 -2.64
C PRO A 31 6.49 -20.25 -1.38
N ALA A 32 6.89 -18.99 -1.52
CA ALA A 32 7.22 -18.11 -0.41
C ALA A 32 5.96 -17.63 0.32
N CYS A 33 4.90 -17.32 -0.41
CA CYS A 33 3.58 -17.01 0.14
C CYS A 33 3.08 -18.17 1.03
N LEU A 34 3.02 -19.39 0.49
CA LEU A 34 2.57 -20.59 1.21
C LEU A 34 3.44 -20.88 2.44
N ALA A 35 4.75 -20.67 2.34
CA ALA A 35 5.64 -20.84 3.49
C ALA A 35 5.32 -19.85 4.61
N SER A 36 4.93 -18.62 4.28
CA SER A 36 4.56 -17.58 5.26
C SER A 36 3.24 -17.88 5.99
N LEU A 37 2.34 -18.65 5.37
CA LEU A 37 1.06 -19.07 5.93
C LEU A 37 1.17 -20.29 6.86
N SER A 38 2.29 -21.01 6.80
CA SER A 38 2.51 -22.23 7.57
C SER A 38 2.46 -21.97 9.07
N GLY A 39 1.60 -22.72 9.79
CA GLY A 39 1.38 -22.56 11.24
C GLY A 39 0.61 -21.30 11.63
N ILE A 40 0.04 -20.58 10.64
CA ILE A 40 -0.84 -19.42 10.84
C ILE A 40 -2.25 -19.75 10.35
N ALA A 41 -2.41 -20.18 9.10
CA ALA A 41 -3.69 -20.57 8.55
C ALA A 41 -4.01 -22.04 8.91
N ASP A 42 -5.24 -22.29 9.32
CA ASP A 42 -5.76 -23.66 9.59
C ASP A 42 -6.12 -24.37 8.28
N GLU A 43 -6.47 -23.61 7.26
CA GLU A 43 -6.86 -24.07 5.93
C GLU A 43 -6.30 -23.11 4.88
N ILE A 44 -5.89 -23.62 3.72
CA ILE A 44 -5.47 -22.82 2.57
C ILE A 44 -6.27 -23.26 1.36
N VAL A 45 -7.07 -22.34 0.82
CA VAL A 45 -7.87 -22.52 -0.40
C VAL A 45 -7.26 -21.71 -1.53
N ILE A 46 -6.92 -22.38 -2.62
CA ILE A 46 -6.32 -21.77 -3.82
C ILE A 46 -7.27 -21.93 -4.99
N ILE A 47 -7.54 -20.84 -5.68
CA ILE A 47 -8.34 -20.80 -6.89
C ILE A 47 -7.41 -20.53 -8.07
N ASP A 48 -7.17 -21.55 -8.90
CA ASP A 48 -6.39 -21.42 -10.13
C ASP A 48 -7.29 -20.93 -11.26
N THR A 49 -6.94 -19.80 -11.85
CA THR A 49 -7.72 -19.16 -12.93
C THR A 49 -7.17 -19.48 -14.33
N GLY A 50 -6.41 -20.57 -14.44
CA GLY A 50 -5.89 -21.08 -15.70
C GLY A 50 -4.38 -20.90 -15.86
N SER A 51 -3.61 -21.32 -14.86
CA SER A 51 -2.15 -21.34 -14.92
C SER A 51 -1.63 -22.35 -15.95
N SER A 52 -0.57 -21.97 -16.63
CA SER A 52 0.16 -22.75 -17.63
C SER A 52 1.57 -23.16 -17.19
N ASP A 53 2.07 -22.60 -16.10
CA ASP A 53 3.36 -22.89 -15.46
C ASP A 53 3.20 -23.92 -14.32
N ALA A 54 4.20 -24.06 -13.46
CA ALA A 54 4.21 -25.01 -12.35
C ALA A 54 3.33 -24.59 -11.13
N THR A 55 2.53 -23.54 -11.26
CA THR A 55 1.67 -23.04 -10.14
C THR A 55 0.77 -24.12 -9.55
N LYS A 56 0.12 -24.95 -10.40
CA LYS A 56 -0.79 -26.01 -9.95
C LYS A 56 -0.09 -27.13 -9.21
N GLU A 57 1.08 -27.51 -9.66
CA GLU A 57 1.92 -28.52 -9.02
C GLU A 57 2.40 -28.04 -7.64
N ILE A 58 2.85 -26.78 -7.56
CA ILE A 58 3.27 -26.14 -6.31
C ILE A 58 2.10 -26.06 -5.33
N ALA A 59 0.96 -25.58 -5.79
CA ALA A 59 -0.26 -25.51 -4.99
C ALA A 59 -0.60 -26.90 -4.40
N SER A 60 -0.71 -27.92 -5.23
CA SER A 60 -1.09 -29.27 -4.82
C SER A 60 -0.11 -29.95 -3.85
N SER A 61 1.17 -29.54 -3.83
CA SER A 61 2.24 -30.18 -3.04
C SER A 61 2.28 -29.74 -1.56
N LYS A 62 1.53 -28.74 -1.14
CA LYS A 62 1.65 -28.06 0.18
C LYS A 62 0.50 -28.33 1.14
N GLY A 63 -0.33 -29.34 0.90
CA GLY A 63 -1.49 -29.64 1.76
C GLY A 63 -2.59 -28.58 1.66
N THR A 64 -2.68 -27.89 0.53
CA THR A 64 -3.70 -26.90 0.22
C THR A 64 -4.89 -27.54 -0.50
N ILE A 65 -5.99 -26.83 -0.57
CA ILE A 65 -7.18 -27.21 -1.34
C ILE A 65 -7.21 -26.38 -2.61
N LEU A 66 -6.97 -27.03 -3.74
CA LEU A 66 -6.91 -26.38 -5.06
C LEU A 66 -8.22 -26.58 -5.84
N TYR A 67 -8.78 -25.50 -6.34
CA TYR A 67 -9.92 -25.49 -7.25
C TYR A 67 -9.55 -24.80 -8.57
N ALA A 68 -10.01 -25.36 -9.68
CA ALA A 68 -9.97 -24.67 -10.97
C ALA A 68 -11.18 -23.75 -11.11
N TYR A 69 -10.96 -22.56 -11.65
CA TYR A 69 -12.00 -21.56 -11.93
C TYR A 69 -11.81 -20.98 -13.34
N ALA A 70 -12.84 -21.02 -14.15
CA ALA A 70 -12.80 -20.39 -15.47
C ALA A 70 -12.80 -18.86 -15.31
N TRP A 71 -11.74 -18.20 -15.80
CA TRP A 71 -11.62 -16.75 -15.69
C TRP A 71 -12.72 -16.02 -16.46
N GLU A 72 -13.46 -15.13 -15.78
CA GLU A 72 -14.61 -14.40 -16.32
C GLU A 72 -14.36 -12.88 -16.41
N ASP A 73 -13.11 -12.44 -16.45
CA ASP A 73 -12.74 -11.02 -16.40
C ASP A 73 -13.31 -10.28 -15.16
N ASP A 74 -13.32 -10.96 -14.00
CA ASP A 74 -13.93 -10.48 -12.77
C ASP A 74 -13.18 -11.03 -11.53
N PHE A 75 -12.35 -10.18 -10.90
CA PHE A 75 -11.61 -10.55 -9.71
C PHE A 75 -12.53 -10.80 -8.50
N ALA A 76 -13.59 -10.00 -8.33
CA ALA A 76 -14.51 -10.17 -7.21
C ALA A 76 -15.20 -11.54 -7.26
N LYS A 77 -15.62 -12.00 -8.45
CA LYS A 77 -16.20 -13.35 -8.60
C LYS A 77 -15.23 -14.44 -8.20
N ALA A 78 -13.97 -14.36 -8.64
CA ALA A 78 -12.95 -15.35 -8.28
C ALA A 78 -12.66 -15.36 -6.77
N ARG A 79 -12.54 -14.16 -6.12
CA ARG A 79 -12.37 -14.07 -4.67
C ARG A 79 -13.59 -14.57 -3.90
N ASN A 80 -14.79 -14.25 -4.35
CA ASN A 80 -16.03 -14.74 -3.74
C ASN A 80 -16.15 -16.26 -3.87
N PHE A 81 -15.74 -16.83 -4.99
CA PHE A 81 -15.67 -18.28 -5.15
C PHE A 81 -14.68 -18.93 -4.14
N ALA A 82 -13.54 -18.29 -3.88
CA ALA A 82 -12.61 -18.75 -2.85
C ALA A 82 -13.27 -18.70 -1.45
N ILE A 83 -13.98 -17.63 -1.13
CA ILE A 83 -14.73 -17.50 0.15
C ILE A 83 -15.78 -18.60 0.28
N GLU A 84 -16.50 -18.96 -0.79
CA GLU A 84 -17.51 -20.03 -0.78
C GLU A 84 -16.90 -21.42 -0.52
N LYS A 85 -15.63 -21.63 -0.88
CA LYS A 85 -14.91 -22.89 -0.64
C LYS A 85 -14.27 -22.99 0.74
N ALA A 86 -14.10 -21.85 1.41
CA ALA A 86 -13.49 -21.77 2.72
C ALA A 86 -14.41 -22.31 3.83
N THR A 87 -13.84 -23.11 4.74
CA THR A 87 -14.58 -23.71 5.88
C THR A 87 -14.29 -23.02 7.20
N GLY A 88 -13.28 -22.16 7.27
CA GLY A 88 -12.93 -21.42 8.46
C GLY A 88 -13.96 -20.34 8.84
N THR A 89 -13.95 -19.96 10.11
CA THR A 89 -14.81 -18.89 10.64
C THR A 89 -14.37 -17.49 10.18
N HIS A 90 -13.09 -17.39 9.78
CA HIS A 90 -12.49 -16.16 9.26
C HIS A 90 -11.70 -16.43 8.00
N ILE A 91 -11.64 -15.43 7.15
CA ILE A 91 -10.90 -15.43 5.90
C ILE A 91 -9.70 -14.47 6.00
N LEU A 92 -8.54 -14.92 5.55
CA LEU A 92 -7.43 -14.07 5.16
C LEU A 92 -7.29 -14.14 3.64
N MET A 93 -7.64 -13.07 2.94
CA MET A 93 -7.40 -12.98 1.51
C MET A 93 -5.98 -12.47 1.28
N ILE A 94 -5.15 -13.23 0.54
CA ILE A 94 -3.75 -12.90 0.28
C ILE A 94 -3.40 -13.19 -1.18
N ASP A 95 -2.58 -12.37 -1.80
CA ASP A 95 -2.12 -12.58 -3.17
C ASP A 95 -0.82 -13.42 -3.17
N ALA A 96 -0.54 -14.13 -4.26
CA ALA A 96 0.59 -15.07 -4.32
C ALA A 96 1.96 -14.40 -4.16
N ASP A 97 2.04 -13.11 -4.49
CA ASP A 97 3.23 -12.26 -4.38
C ASP A 97 3.31 -11.48 -3.05
N GLU A 98 2.43 -11.81 -2.09
CA GLU A 98 2.43 -11.26 -0.75
C GLU A 98 2.88 -12.30 0.28
N ARG A 99 3.52 -11.84 1.35
CA ARG A 99 3.99 -12.68 2.47
C ARG A 99 3.64 -12.05 3.81
N LEU A 100 3.23 -12.89 4.75
CA LEU A 100 3.06 -12.48 6.15
C LEU A 100 4.43 -12.21 6.79
N GLY A 101 4.59 -11.04 7.42
CA GLY A 101 5.74 -10.73 8.24
C GLY A 101 5.84 -11.61 9.50
N LYS A 102 7.02 -11.70 10.10
CA LYS A 102 7.32 -12.60 11.24
C LYS A 102 6.40 -12.43 12.46
N GLU A 103 5.89 -11.23 12.71
CA GLU A 103 5.03 -10.92 13.86
C GLU A 103 3.53 -11.08 13.56
N SER A 104 3.17 -11.51 12.35
CA SER A 104 1.77 -11.53 11.90
C SER A 104 0.92 -12.51 12.69
N LYS A 105 1.49 -13.63 13.16
CA LYS A 105 0.75 -14.64 13.91
C LYS A 105 0.08 -14.04 15.15
N ASP A 106 0.84 -13.41 16.02
CA ASP A 106 0.31 -12.86 17.28
C ASP A 106 -0.73 -11.75 17.02
N LYS A 107 -0.53 -10.96 15.96
CA LYS A 107 -1.47 -9.91 15.54
C LYS A 107 -2.77 -10.52 14.98
N ILE A 108 -2.68 -11.59 14.19
CA ILE A 108 -3.85 -12.33 13.70
C ILE A 108 -4.60 -12.96 14.86
N ASP A 109 -3.92 -13.69 15.75
CA ASP A 109 -4.54 -14.33 16.91
C ASP A 109 -5.24 -13.30 17.82
N ARG A 110 -4.64 -12.11 17.99
CA ARG A 110 -5.26 -11.01 18.72
C ARG A 110 -6.50 -10.49 17.99
N PHE A 111 -6.43 -10.24 16.67
CA PHE A 111 -7.56 -9.75 15.88
C PHE A 111 -8.74 -10.72 15.94
N LEU A 112 -8.51 -12.01 15.74
CA LEU A 112 -9.55 -13.05 15.79
C LEU A 112 -10.26 -13.12 17.15
N ARG A 113 -9.53 -12.86 18.23
CA ARG A 113 -10.07 -12.88 19.59
C ARG A 113 -10.81 -11.59 19.98
N GLU A 114 -10.23 -10.42 19.63
CA GLU A 114 -10.71 -9.11 20.12
C GLU A 114 -11.73 -8.47 19.17
N TYR A 115 -11.68 -8.82 17.87
CA TYR A 115 -12.52 -8.23 16.83
C TYR A 115 -13.17 -9.26 15.91
N PRO A 116 -13.84 -10.29 16.46
CA PRO A 116 -14.30 -11.46 15.69
C PRO A 116 -15.35 -11.13 14.62
N LEU A 117 -16.02 -9.97 14.70
CA LEU A 117 -17.03 -9.52 13.75
C LEU A 117 -16.62 -8.25 13.00
N SER A 118 -15.33 -7.97 12.88
CA SER A 118 -14.84 -6.77 12.22
C SER A 118 -14.12 -7.08 10.90
N LEU A 119 -14.04 -6.08 10.04
CA LEU A 119 -13.16 -6.08 8.88
C LEU A 119 -11.77 -5.60 9.30
N GLY A 120 -10.74 -6.42 9.11
CA GLY A 120 -9.37 -6.10 9.48
C GLY A 120 -8.57 -5.53 8.33
N GLN A 121 -8.09 -4.29 8.50
CA GLN A 121 -7.13 -3.69 7.58
C GLN A 121 -5.71 -4.15 7.89
N VAL A 122 -4.98 -4.53 6.86
CA VAL A 122 -3.56 -4.85 6.90
C VAL A 122 -2.77 -3.76 6.17
N ALA A 123 -1.50 -3.59 6.53
CA ALA A 123 -0.60 -2.74 5.78
C ALA A 123 0.13 -3.57 4.72
N ILE A 124 0.06 -3.18 3.46
CA ILE A 124 0.86 -3.78 2.38
C ILE A 124 2.08 -2.89 2.16
N LYS A 125 3.27 -3.46 2.32
CA LYS A 125 4.55 -2.78 2.08
C LYS A 125 5.11 -3.20 0.73
N SER A 126 5.23 -2.24 -0.19
CA SER A 126 5.71 -2.45 -1.56
C SER A 126 6.97 -1.63 -1.81
N PRO A 127 8.15 -2.26 -1.95
CA PRO A 127 9.37 -1.55 -2.34
C PRO A 127 9.28 -1.10 -3.80
N TYR A 128 9.80 0.10 -4.09
CA TYR A 128 9.93 0.62 -5.44
C TYR A 128 11.18 1.49 -5.57
N GLN A 129 11.72 1.61 -6.78
CA GLN A 129 12.86 2.48 -7.06
C GLN A 129 12.38 3.79 -7.69
N GLN A 130 13.01 4.89 -7.26
CA GLN A 130 12.85 6.18 -7.93
C GLN A 130 14.02 6.50 -8.86
N SER A 131 13.87 7.57 -9.63
CA SER A 131 14.91 8.06 -10.58
C SER A 131 16.22 8.49 -9.91
N ASP A 132 16.22 8.71 -8.59
CA ASP A 132 17.41 8.99 -7.78
C ASP A 132 18.22 7.71 -7.44
N GLY A 133 17.76 6.54 -7.87
CA GLY A 133 18.40 5.24 -7.65
C GLY A 133 18.20 4.67 -6.23
N LEU A 134 17.44 5.36 -5.38
CA LEU A 134 17.12 4.87 -4.04
C LEU A 134 15.89 3.98 -4.06
N THR A 135 15.85 3.02 -3.13
CA THR A 135 14.67 2.18 -2.89
C THR A 135 13.82 2.81 -1.79
N TYR A 136 12.57 3.03 -2.11
CA TYR A 136 11.53 3.51 -1.20
C TYR A 136 10.54 2.39 -0.94
N THR A 137 9.76 2.51 0.14
CA THR A 137 8.66 1.57 0.43
C THR A 137 7.37 2.35 0.54
N ALA A 138 6.41 2.03 -0.33
CA ALA A 138 5.05 2.53 -0.20
C ALA A 138 4.28 1.63 0.77
N SER A 139 3.49 2.26 1.65
CA SER A 139 2.59 1.58 2.57
C SER A 139 1.16 1.93 2.23
N SER A 140 0.34 0.92 1.94
CA SER A 140 -1.09 1.07 1.69
C SER A 140 -1.89 0.20 2.64
N LYS A 141 -3.13 0.61 2.96
CA LYS A 141 -4.03 -0.16 3.82
C LYS A 141 -5.12 -0.80 3.00
N VAL A 142 -5.28 -2.10 3.16
CA VAL A 142 -6.30 -2.88 2.46
C VAL A 142 -6.98 -3.83 3.45
N THR A 143 -8.29 -3.98 3.33
CA THR A 143 -9.02 -4.99 4.11
C THR A 143 -8.72 -6.37 3.55
N ARG A 144 -8.10 -7.24 4.38
CA ARG A 144 -7.67 -8.58 3.97
C ARG A 144 -8.13 -9.69 4.91
N ILE A 145 -8.47 -9.37 6.18
CA ILE A 145 -8.93 -10.37 7.15
C ILE A 145 -10.33 -9.99 7.66
N PHE A 146 -11.26 -10.96 7.67
CA PHE A 146 -12.66 -10.71 7.99
C PHE A 146 -13.40 -12.01 8.36
N PRO A 147 -14.53 -11.94 9.09
CA PRO A 147 -15.35 -13.11 9.39
C PRO A 147 -16.00 -13.67 8.12
N ASN A 148 -16.08 -14.99 8.02
CA ASN A 148 -16.71 -15.69 6.91
C ASN A 148 -18.25 -15.65 7.03
N LEU A 149 -18.82 -14.49 6.73
CA LEU A 149 -20.27 -14.25 6.79
C LEU A 149 -20.84 -14.04 5.38
N SER A 150 -22.10 -14.44 5.18
CA SER A 150 -22.78 -14.23 3.90
C SER A 150 -23.01 -12.76 3.54
N THR A 151 -22.95 -11.86 4.53
CA THR A 151 -23.10 -10.42 4.37
C THR A 151 -21.83 -9.73 3.89
N ILE A 152 -20.67 -10.44 3.85
CA ILE A 152 -19.37 -9.87 3.46
C ILE A 152 -18.96 -10.48 2.13
N ARG A 153 -18.76 -9.63 1.11
CA ARG A 153 -18.37 -10.05 -0.25
C ARG A 153 -17.50 -9.01 -0.92
N TYR A 154 -16.71 -9.46 -1.89
CA TYR A 154 -16.01 -8.57 -2.81
C TYR A 154 -16.95 -8.03 -3.88
N GLN A 155 -16.77 -6.75 -4.24
CA GLN A 155 -17.44 -6.06 -5.33
C GLN A 155 -16.44 -5.32 -6.22
N GLY A 156 -16.77 -5.18 -7.51
CA GLY A 156 -15.93 -4.59 -8.55
C GLY A 156 -15.15 -5.65 -9.33
N ARG A 157 -15.16 -5.56 -10.66
CA ARG A 157 -14.44 -6.53 -11.51
C ARG A 157 -12.94 -6.48 -11.35
N ILE A 158 -12.43 -5.28 -11.06
CA ILE A 158 -11.02 -4.99 -10.84
C ILE A 158 -10.90 -3.93 -9.73
N HIS A 159 -9.78 -3.93 -8.99
CA HIS A 159 -9.61 -3.14 -7.77
C HIS A 159 -10.78 -3.33 -6.81
N GLU A 160 -11.22 -4.56 -6.74
CA GLU A 160 -12.37 -5.01 -5.97
C GLU A 160 -12.21 -4.70 -4.49
N GLN A 161 -13.29 -4.24 -3.89
CA GLN A 161 -13.36 -3.88 -2.50
C GLN A 161 -14.21 -4.86 -1.73
N ILE A 162 -13.80 -5.18 -0.49
CA ILE A 162 -14.63 -5.94 0.44
C ILE A 162 -15.69 -5.02 1.01
N ILE A 163 -16.93 -5.45 0.96
CA ILE A 163 -18.08 -4.73 1.51
C ILE A 163 -18.87 -5.62 2.45
N SER A 164 -19.55 -5.00 3.41
CA SER A 164 -20.55 -5.64 4.24
C SER A 164 -21.92 -5.01 4.02
N THR A 165 -22.95 -5.84 3.89
CA THR A 165 -24.35 -5.38 3.92
C THR A 165 -24.88 -5.18 5.33
N ASP A 166 -24.12 -5.60 6.35
CA ASP A 166 -24.41 -5.36 7.76
C ASP A 166 -23.68 -4.08 8.23
N PRO A 167 -24.41 -3.00 8.54
CA PRO A 167 -23.81 -1.74 8.95
C PRO A 167 -23.16 -1.76 10.34
N SER A 168 -23.37 -2.81 11.13
CA SER A 168 -22.74 -2.96 12.43
C SER A 168 -21.29 -3.40 12.34
N ILE A 169 -20.88 -3.98 11.19
CA ILE A 169 -19.53 -4.45 10.95
C ILE A 169 -18.60 -3.26 10.66
N GLN A 170 -17.67 -3.07 11.57
CA GLN A 170 -16.69 -1.97 11.48
C GLN A 170 -15.36 -2.45 10.92
N THR A 171 -14.61 -1.51 10.37
CA THR A 171 -13.23 -1.74 9.92
C THR A 171 -12.26 -1.29 10.99
N VAL A 172 -11.29 -2.15 11.33
CA VAL A 172 -10.25 -1.89 12.34
C VAL A 172 -8.86 -2.13 11.79
N ALA A 173 -7.88 -1.35 12.23
CA ALA A 173 -6.48 -1.57 11.90
C ALA A 173 -5.94 -2.76 12.73
N THR A 174 -5.32 -3.73 12.08
CA THR A 174 -4.84 -4.95 12.74
C THR A 174 -3.37 -4.89 13.16
N GLY A 175 -2.60 -3.98 12.56
CA GLY A 175 -1.14 -3.95 12.67
C GLY A 175 -0.44 -5.10 11.91
N ILE A 176 -1.17 -5.95 11.18
CA ILE A 176 -0.59 -6.98 10.32
C ILE A 176 0.07 -6.32 9.13
N ILE A 177 1.26 -6.81 8.76
CA ILE A 177 2.01 -6.34 7.60
C ILE A 177 2.10 -7.49 6.60
N LEU A 178 1.72 -7.23 5.36
CA LEU A 178 2.02 -8.03 4.19
C LEU A 178 3.19 -7.39 3.45
N GLU A 179 4.25 -8.17 3.25
CA GLU A 179 5.37 -7.79 2.40
C GLU A 179 5.03 -8.20 0.98
N HIS A 180 4.93 -7.23 0.08
CA HIS A 180 4.69 -7.46 -1.34
C HIS A 180 6.04 -7.52 -2.06
N ASP A 181 6.35 -8.63 -2.70
CA ASP A 181 7.57 -8.80 -3.47
C ASP A 181 7.47 -7.96 -4.75
N GLY A 182 7.91 -6.71 -4.62
CA GLY A 182 7.91 -5.73 -5.71
C GLY A 182 8.62 -6.27 -6.95
N TYR A 183 7.99 -6.14 -8.05
CA TYR A 183 8.26 -6.80 -9.30
C TYR A 183 9.46 -6.34 -10.09
N ALA A 184 10.19 -7.34 -10.62
CA ALA A 184 10.69 -7.23 -11.97
C ALA A 184 9.79 -8.10 -12.90
N LEU A 185 8.59 -7.64 -13.22
CA LEU A 185 7.90 -8.15 -14.39
C LEU A 185 8.68 -7.69 -15.62
N SER A 186 8.75 -8.53 -16.66
CA SER A 186 9.27 -8.07 -17.94
C SER A 186 8.40 -6.92 -18.48
N ASP A 187 8.99 -6.01 -19.23
CA ASP A 187 8.25 -4.89 -19.84
C ASP A 187 7.02 -5.35 -20.63
N GLN A 188 7.09 -6.54 -21.23
CA GLN A 188 5.95 -7.10 -21.96
C GLN A 188 4.82 -7.55 -21.03
N ALA A 189 5.15 -8.28 -19.95
CA ALA A 189 4.14 -8.72 -18.97
C ALA A 189 3.48 -7.53 -18.28
N MET A 190 4.25 -6.46 -18.01
CA MET A 190 3.70 -5.22 -17.46
C MET A 190 2.71 -4.57 -18.44
N ARG A 191 3.06 -4.44 -19.71
CA ARG A 191 2.15 -3.90 -20.74
C ARG A 191 0.86 -4.72 -20.88
N ASP A 192 0.97 -6.05 -20.87
CA ASP A 192 -0.20 -6.92 -21.01
C ASP A 192 -1.11 -6.81 -19.78
N LYS A 193 -0.54 -6.73 -18.58
CA LYS A 193 -1.25 -6.46 -17.32
C LYS A 193 -1.98 -5.11 -17.38
N THR A 194 -1.29 -4.05 -17.80
CA THR A 194 -1.83 -2.69 -17.91
C THR A 194 -2.99 -2.64 -18.89
N LYS A 195 -2.86 -3.20 -20.10
CA LYS A 195 -3.93 -3.25 -21.11
C LYS A 195 -5.16 -4.01 -20.61
N ARG A 196 -4.95 -5.17 -19.99
CA ARG A 196 -6.05 -5.93 -19.39
C ARG A 196 -6.77 -5.12 -18.33
N ASN A 197 -6.01 -4.48 -17.42
CA ASN A 197 -6.58 -3.69 -16.34
C ASN A 197 -7.36 -2.48 -16.87
N LEU A 198 -6.81 -1.76 -17.86
CA LEU A 198 -7.48 -0.61 -18.46
C LEU A 198 -8.82 -1.00 -19.08
N LYS A 199 -8.85 -2.08 -19.87
CA LYS A 199 -10.09 -2.62 -20.47
C LYS A 199 -11.17 -2.92 -19.42
N LEU A 200 -10.79 -3.51 -18.28
CA LEU A 200 -11.74 -3.83 -17.21
C LEU A 200 -12.24 -2.56 -16.50
N LEU A 201 -11.36 -1.60 -16.27
CA LEU A 201 -11.70 -0.31 -15.65
C LEU A 201 -12.63 0.51 -16.55
N GLU A 202 -12.36 0.58 -17.84
CA GLU A 202 -13.22 1.26 -18.82
C GLU A 202 -14.64 0.67 -18.82
N ALA A 203 -14.74 -0.67 -18.84
CA ALA A 203 -16.04 -1.35 -18.79
C ALA A 203 -16.82 -1.09 -17.48
N GLU A 204 -16.13 -0.87 -16.36
CA GLU A 204 -16.78 -0.46 -15.10
C GLU A 204 -17.17 1.03 -15.15
N LEU A 205 -16.32 1.90 -15.71
CA LEU A 205 -16.65 3.32 -15.89
C LEU A 205 -17.84 3.56 -16.82
N GLU A 206 -18.05 2.72 -17.85
CA GLU A 206 -19.27 2.78 -18.68
C GLU A 206 -20.54 2.58 -17.84
N ARG A 207 -20.46 1.80 -16.76
CA ARG A 207 -21.60 1.54 -15.86
C ARG A 207 -21.74 2.61 -14.78
N GLU A 208 -20.60 3.13 -14.29
CA GLU A 208 -20.52 4.11 -13.22
C GLU A 208 -19.66 5.32 -13.63
N PRO A 209 -20.11 6.16 -14.60
CA PRO A 209 -19.28 7.22 -15.19
C PRO A 209 -18.81 8.31 -14.22
N HIS A 210 -19.39 8.38 -13.03
CA HIS A 210 -19.08 9.38 -12.00
C HIS A 210 -18.36 8.78 -10.78
N ASN A 211 -17.95 7.52 -10.86
CA ASN A 211 -17.28 6.86 -9.76
C ASN A 211 -15.83 7.37 -9.63
N ALA A 212 -15.59 8.23 -8.62
CA ALA A 212 -14.29 8.83 -8.37
C ALA A 212 -13.17 7.79 -8.15
N TYR A 213 -13.47 6.66 -7.50
CA TYR A 213 -12.49 5.61 -7.28
C TYR A 213 -12.05 4.93 -8.58
N LEU A 214 -12.99 4.67 -9.49
CA LEU A 214 -12.68 4.12 -10.81
C LEU A 214 -11.82 5.10 -11.63
N HIS A 215 -12.16 6.39 -11.64
CA HIS A 215 -11.31 7.41 -12.27
C HIS A 215 -9.89 7.41 -11.69
N PHE A 216 -9.75 7.31 -10.37
CA PHE A 216 -8.43 7.20 -9.74
C PHE A 216 -7.65 5.98 -10.24
N GLN A 217 -8.28 4.80 -10.32
CA GLN A 217 -7.63 3.59 -10.76
C GLN A 217 -7.29 3.62 -12.27
N VAL A 218 -8.14 4.21 -13.11
CA VAL A 218 -7.82 4.46 -14.53
C VAL A 218 -6.60 5.36 -14.63
N GLY A 219 -6.56 6.48 -13.91
CA GLY A 219 -5.41 7.38 -13.90
C GLY A 219 -4.12 6.67 -13.50
N LYS A 220 -4.12 5.84 -12.46
CA LYS A 220 -2.95 5.03 -12.05
C LYS A 220 -2.50 4.07 -13.18
N THR A 221 -3.44 3.46 -13.85
CA THR A 221 -3.17 2.52 -14.95
C THR A 221 -2.59 3.25 -16.18
N LEU A 222 -3.13 4.43 -16.52
CA LEU A 222 -2.65 5.28 -17.60
C LEU A 222 -1.23 5.83 -17.33
N VAL A 223 -0.92 6.21 -16.08
CA VAL A 223 0.45 6.59 -15.69
C VAL A 223 1.43 5.45 -15.95
N ALA A 224 1.06 4.20 -15.60
CA ALA A 224 1.87 3.02 -15.86
C ALA A 224 2.05 2.75 -17.38
N ASP A 225 1.06 3.15 -18.20
CA ASP A 225 1.11 3.07 -19.67
C ASP A 225 1.73 4.32 -20.31
N ARG A 226 2.24 5.26 -19.52
CA ARG A 226 2.87 6.52 -19.97
C ARG A 226 1.93 7.49 -20.70
N GLN A 227 0.64 7.39 -20.48
CA GLN A 227 -0.39 8.28 -21.02
C GLN A 227 -0.71 9.38 -19.99
N GLN A 228 0.24 10.31 -19.80
CA GLN A 228 0.25 11.25 -18.68
C GLN A 228 -0.88 12.29 -18.75
N GLU A 229 -1.20 12.81 -19.94
CA GLU A 229 -2.25 13.81 -20.12
C GLU A 229 -3.62 13.25 -19.75
N GLU A 230 -3.96 12.07 -20.27
CA GLU A 230 -5.23 11.41 -19.99
C GLU A 230 -5.32 10.96 -18.53
N ALA A 231 -4.21 10.48 -17.96
CA ALA A 231 -4.12 10.15 -16.54
C ALA A 231 -4.44 11.35 -15.65
N LEU A 232 -3.93 12.53 -16.01
CA LEU A 232 -4.17 13.77 -15.27
C LEU A 232 -5.66 14.17 -15.30
N GLU A 233 -6.32 14.05 -16.44
CA GLU A 233 -7.76 14.32 -16.56
C GLU A 233 -8.57 13.42 -15.61
N HIS A 234 -8.25 12.14 -15.58
CA HIS A 234 -8.90 11.19 -14.68
C HIS A 234 -8.61 11.49 -13.20
N TYR A 235 -7.39 11.86 -12.84
CA TYR A 235 -7.05 12.25 -11.46
C TYR A 235 -7.78 13.52 -11.02
N GLU A 236 -7.83 14.55 -11.88
CA GLU A 236 -8.53 15.80 -11.56
C GLU A 236 -10.05 15.56 -11.40
N LEU A 237 -10.66 14.75 -12.27
CA LEU A 237 -12.06 14.33 -12.12
C LEU A 237 -12.30 13.59 -10.80
N ALA A 238 -11.41 12.65 -10.46
CA ALA A 238 -11.49 11.91 -9.20
C ALA A 238 -11.37 12.83 -7.98
N LEU A 239 -10.42 13.78 -7.97
CA LEU A 239 -10.22 14.70 -6.84
C LEU A 239 -11.45 15.59 -6.58
N VAL A 240 -12.11 16.05 -7.66
CA VAL A 240 -13.29 16.91 -7.57
C VAL A 240 -14.52 16.11 -7.11
N SER A 241 -14.69 14.86 -7.55
CA SER A 241 -15.87 14.05 -7.28
C SER A 241 -15.75 13.13 -6.07
N ALA A 242 -14.54 12.87 -5.55
CA ALA A 242 -14.35 12.02 -4.38
C ALA A 242 -14.98 12.61 -3.12
N GLN A 243 -15.65 11.76 -2.34
CA GLN A 243 -16.17 12.13 -1.03
C GLN A 243 -15.04 12.56 -0.08
N GLU A 244 -15.29 13.50 0.83
CA GLU A 244 -14.24 13.99 1.75
C GLU A 244 -13.63 12.90 2.63
N GLN A 245 -14.42 11.91 3.01
CA GLN A 245 -14.01 10.79 3.87
C GLN A 245 -13.38 9.61 3.12
N ALA A 246 -13.26 9.71 1.79
CA ALA A 246 -12.69 8.62 0.99
C ALA A 246 -11.21 8.37 1.37
N THR A 247 -10.92 7.18 1.85
CA THR A 247 -9.59 6.80 2.39
C THR A 247 -8.46 6.87 1.36
N TYR A 248 -8.78 6.77 0.08
CA TYR A 248 -7.82 6.87 -1.03
C TYR A 248 -7.52 8.32 -1.45
N ARG A 249 -8.27 9.32 -0.98
CA ARG A 249 -8.15 10.71 -1.43
C ARG A 249 -6.77 11.35 -1.15
N PRO A 250 -6.10 11.11 -0.02
CA PRO A 250 -4.73 11.55 0.19
C PRO A 250 -3.74 10.93 -0.82
N GLU A 251 -3.88 9.63 -1.12
CA GLU A 251 -3.06 8.94 -2.14
C GLU A 251 -3.31 9.54 -3.54
N LEU A 252 -4.56 9.78 -3.89
CA LEU A 252 -4.94 10.42 -5.15
C LEU A 252 -4.34 11.81 -5.29
N LEU A 253 -4.36 12.64 -4.21
CA LEU A 253 -3.70 13.94 -4.21
C LEU A 253 -2.20 13.79 -4.47
N MET A 254 -1.52 12.90 -3.78
CA MET A 254 -0.08 12.68 -3.97
C MET A 254 0.23 12.18 -5.38
N ALA A 255 -0.55 11.24 -5.91
CA ALA A 255 -0.41 10.76 -7.30
C ALA A 255 -0.56 11.90 -8.32
N THR A 256 -1.56 12.77 -8.12
CA THR A 256 -1.77 13.95 -8.96
C THR A 256 -0.58 14.91 -8.89
N LEU A 257 -0.10 15.21 -7.68
CA LEU A 257 1.03 16.13 -7.47
C LEU A 257 2.32 15.61 -8.11
N TYR A 258 2.63 14.32 -7.97
CA TYR A 258 3.81 13.72 -8.61
C TYR A 258 3.68 13.73 -10.13
N LEU A 259 2.51 13.42 -10.69
CA LEU A 259 2.27 13.49 -12.13
C LEU A 259 2.45 14.91 -12.67
N LEU A 260 1.86 15.91 -11.99
CA LEU A 260 2.03 17.33 -12.35
C LEU A 260 3.48 17.78 -12.28
N LYS A 261 4.26 17.27 -11.30
CA LYS A 261 5.69 17.53 -11.16
C LYS A 261 6.48 16.98 -12.34
N ASP A 262 6.20 15.73 -12.75
CA ASP A 262 6.84 15.10 -13.91
C ASP A 262 6.50 15.82 -15.22
N MET A 263 5.27 16.34 -15.34
CA MET A 263 4.80 17.16 -16.48
C MET A 263 5.24 18.63 -16.36
N LYS A 264 5.85 19.06 -15.25
CA LYS A 264 6.33 20.43 -14.97
C LYS A 264 5.23 21.50 -14.94
N PHE A 265 4.02 21.16 -14.57
CA PHE A 265 2.88 22.09 -14.44
C PHE A 265 2.86 22.81 -13.09
N GLN A 266 3.81 23.74 -12.89
CA GLN A 266 4.06 24.39 -11.61
C GLN A 266 2.83 25.09 -11.01
N ASP A 267 2.07 25.85 -11.80
CA ASP A 267 0.89 26.57 -11.31
C ASP A 267 -0.17 25.62 -10.74
N LYS A 268 -0.40 24.48 -11.43
CA LYS A 268 -1.32 23.45 -10.95
C LYS A 268 -0.80 22.76 -9.67
N ILE A 269 0.51 22.52 -9.57
CA ILE A 269 1.13 21.97 -8.36
C ILE A 269 0.78 22.82 -7.15
N TRP A 270 1.05 24.13 -7.21
CA TRP A 270 0.81 25.02 -6.06
C TRP A 270 -0.67 25.20 -5.73
N ALA A 271 -1.54 25.12 -6.71
CA ALA A 271 -2.98 25.11 -6.48
C ALA A 271 -3.42 23.85 -5.69
N TRP A 272 -3.00 22.66 -6.11
CA TRP A 272 -3.32 21.42 -5.43
C TRP A 272 -2.60 21.25 -4.08
N VAL A 273 -1.38 21.75 -3.93
CA VAL A 273 -0.68 21.82 -2.63
C VAL A 273 -1.49 22.64 -1.63
N ARG A 274 -1.94 23.84 -2.01
CA ARG A 274 -2.75 24.69 -1.13
C ARG A 274 -4.03 23.98 -0.73
N TRP A 275 -4.74 23.42 -1.68
CA TRP A 275 -5.95 22.63 -1.45
C TRP A 275 -5.72 21.45 -0.49
N GLY A 276 -4.59 20.77 -0.65
CA GLY A 276 -4.20 19.63 0.19
C GLY A 276 -3.85 20.04 1.62
N LEU A 277 -3.08 21.11 1.81
CA LEU A 277 -2.68 21.60 3.14
C LEU A 277 -3.87 22.10 3.98
N GLU A 278 -4.94 22.59 3.34
CA GLU A 278 -6.18 22.94 4.04
C GLU A 278 -6.91 21.72 4.63
N ARG A 279 -6.68 20.51 4.09
CA ARG A 279 -7.39 19.27 4.45
C ARG A 279 -6.54 18.26 5.18
N TYR A 280 -5.27 18.22 4.88
CA TYR A 280 -4.29 17.23 5.34
C TYR A 280 -3.06 17.93 5.92
N ASN A 281 -3.28 18.82 6.90
CA ASN A 281 -2.22 19.64 7.48
C ASN A 281 -1.27 18.87 8.40
N ASP A 282 -1.55 17.58 8.66
CA ASP A 282 -0.74 16.67 9.44
C ASP A 282 -0.21 15.46 8.60
N TYR A 283 -0.18 15.60 7.26
CA TYR A 283 0.27 14.57 6.32
C TYR A 283 1.73 14.81 5.90
N PRO A 284 2.71 14.05 6.42
CA PRO A 284 4.13 14.27 6.15
C PRO A 284 4.51 14.21 4.68
N ASP A 285 3.90 13.28 3.92
CA ASP A 285 4.19 13.12 2.48
C ASP A 285 3.93 14.40 1.69
N LEU A 286 2.90 15.15 2.06
CA LEU A 286 2.58 16.41 1.40
C LEU A 286 3.66 17.47 1.63
N TYR A 287 4.14 17.63 2.86
CA TYR A 287 5.24 18.55 3.18
C TYR A 287 6.56 18.10 2.56
N PHE A 288 6.81 16.78 2.56
CA PHE A 288 7.97 16.21 1.92
C PHE A 288 7.96 16.46 0.40
N PHE A 289 6.79 16.31 -0.24
CA PHE A 289 6.60 16.67 -1.65
C PHE A 289 6.87 18.15 -1.88
N VAL A 290 6.34 19.05 -1.03
CA VAL A 290 6.56 20.50 -1.15
C VAL A 290 8.05 20.83 -1.07
N ALA A 291 8.78 20.24 -0.11
CA ALA A 291 10.23 20.44 -0.03
C ALA A 291 10.95 19.98 -1.30
N LYS A 292 10.62 18.79 -1.84
CA LYS A 292 11.21 18.28 -3.10
C LYS A 292 10.85 19.15 -4.31
N ALA A 293 9.62 19.62 -4.40
CA ALA A 293 9.19 20.50 -5.49
C ALA A 293 9.89 21.87 -5.43
N LEU A 294 10.06 22.43 -4.24
CA LEU A 294 10.82 23.67 -4.04
C LEU A 294 12.30 23.49 -4.42
N MET A 295 12.93 22.39 -4.04
CA MET A 295 14.31 22.05 -4.43
C MET A 295 14.47 21.97 -5.96
N GLU A 296 13.44 21.52 -6.68
CA GLU A 296 13.49 21.36 -8.13
C GLU A 296 13.16 22.65 -8.87
N PHE A 297 12.17 23.41 -8.42
CA PHE A 297 11.61 24.55 -9.16
C PHE A 297 11.95 25.92 -8.58
N GLN A 298 12.27 26.02 -7.29
CA GLN A 298 12.45 27.28 -6.55
C GLN A 298 13.57 27.17 -5.52
N VAL A 299 14.77 26.82 -5.98
CA VAL A 299 15.94 26.59 -5.11
C VAL A 299 16.27 27.76 -4.19
N ASP A 300 15.88 28.99 -4.54
CA ASP A 300 16.13 30.18 -3.72
C ASP A 300 15.26 30.26 -2.45
N ASN A 301 14.23 29.42 -2.33
CA ASN A 301 13.35 29.40 -1.14
C ASN A 301 13.84 28.44 -0.05
N LEU A 302 15.11 28.59 0.31
CA LEU A 302 15.77 27.73 1.32
C LEU A 302 15.03 27.66 2.67
N PRO A 303 14.51 28.78 3.25
CA PRO A 303 13.79 28.68 4.51
C PRO A 303 12.54 27.79 4.46
N MET A 304 11.79 27.83 3.37
CA MET A 304 10.58 27.01 3.21
C MET A 304 10.93 25.54 3.05
N ILE A 305 12.02 25.22 2.32
CA ILE A 305 12.51 23.84 2.17
C ILE A 305 12.83 23.25 3.54
N GLN A 306 13.61 23.98 4.33
CA GLN A 306 13.97 23.57 5.70
C GLN A 306 12.73 23.37 6.56
N GLN A 307 11.83 24.35 6.61
CA GLN A 307 10.61 24.28 7.43
C GLN A 307 9.74 23.08 7.06
N CYS A 308 9.58 22.77 5.77
CA CYS A 308 8.81 21.61 5.34
C CYS A 308 9.42 20.29 5.83
N LEU A 309 10.75 20.14 5.74
CA LEU A 309 11.43 18.92 6.20
C LEU A 309 11.42 18.81 7.74
N GLU A 310 11.60 19.90 8.47
CA GLU A 310 11.49 19.92 9.92
C GLU A 310 10.06 19.60 10.38
N LEU A 311 9.05 20.09 9.66
CA LEU A 311 7.65 19.77 9.94
C LEU A 311 7.36 18.29 9.69
N CYS A 312 7.92 17.68 8.62
CA CYS A 312 7.83 16.23 8.42
C CYS A 312 8.30 15.46 9.65
N ILE A 313 9.47 15.83 10.20
CA ILE A 313 10.04 15.16 11.38
C ILE A 313 9.15 15.39 12.62
N SER A 314 8.62 16.59 12.79
CA SER A 314 7.77 16.91 13.95
C SER A 314 6.43 16.16 13.91
N LEU A 315 5.88 15.91 12.73
CA LEU A 315 4.66 15.12 12.52
C LEU A 315 4.90 13.62 12.75
N GLY A 316 6.11 13.15 12.43
CA GLY A 316 6.49 11.75 12.59
C GLY A 316 5.80 10.82 11.60
N ASP A 317 5.80 9.52 11.91
CA ASP A 317 5.10 8.51 11.12
C ASP A 317 3.58 8.65 11.27
N ARG A 318 2.87 8.78 10.14
CA ARG A 318 1.42 8.85 10.05
C ARG A 318 0.82 7.71 9.21
N SER A 319 1.54 6.62 9.07
CA SER A 319 1.12 5.44 8.30
C SER A 319 -0.18 4.80 8.83
N GLU A 320 -0.52 5.03 10.10
CA GLU A 320 -1.81 4.60 10.65
C GLU A 320 -2.99 5.43 10.15
N GLN A 321 -2.76 6.67 9.73
CA GLN A 321 -3.81 7.61 9.32
C GLN A 321 -3.89 7.74 7.81
N TYR A 322 -2.75 7.74 7.12
CA TYR A 322 -2.63 7.99 5.69
C TYR A 322 -1.90 6.86 4.95
N PRO A 323 -2.25 6.59 3.67
CA PRO A 323 -1.31 5.96 2.76
C PRO A 323 -0.07 6.84 2.62
N CYS A 324 1.12 6.30 2.88
CA CYS A 324 2.35 7.10 2.89
C CYS A 324 3.56 6.34 2.33
N VAL A 325 4.59 7.08 2.00
CA VAL A 325 5.93 6.55 1.76
C VAL A 325 6.65 6.41 3.09
N ASP A 326 7.15 5.22 3.39
CA ASP A 326 7.88 4.98 4.65
C ASP A 326 9.04 5.96 4.79
N GLY A 327 9.10 6.62 5.92
CA GLY A 327 10.21 7.50 6.29
C GLY A 327 10.04 8.97 5.95
N THR A 328 8.97 9.39 5.27
CA THR A 328 8.73 10.81 4.97
C THR A 328 8.61 11.67 6.23
N GLY A 329 8.06 11.13 7.31
CA GLY A 329 8.03 11.77 8.63
C GLY A 329 9.24 11.45 9.52
N THR A 330 10.22 10.66 9.04
CA THR A 330 11.33 10.16 9.87
C THR A 330 12.65 10.18 9.10
N PHE A 331 13.20 9.03 8.75
CA PHE A 331 14.55 8.91 8.17
C PHE A 331 14.75 9.59 6.83
N LEU A 332 13.72 9.66 5.95
CA LEU A 332 13.84 10.35 4.66
C LEU A 332 13.92 11.87 4.84
N ALA A 333 13.11 12.43 5.75
CA ALA A 333 13.18 13.85 6.07
C ALA A 333 14.54 14.21 6.67
N GLN A 334 15.06 13.37 7.58
CA GLN A 334 16.42 13.52 8.14
C GLN A 334 17.48 13.48 7.03
N PHE A 335 17.42 12.50 6.14
CA PHE A 335 18.36 12.42 5.02
C PHE A 335 18.34 13.65 4.13
N ASN A 336 17.15 14.14 3.78
CA ASN A 336 17.01 15.32 2.92
C ASN A 336 17.44 16.63 3.63
N LEU A 337 17.29 16.74 4.96
CA LEU A 337 17.90 17.82 5.73
C LEU A 337 19.44 17.72 5.71
N GLY A 338 20.00 16.54 5.80
CA GLY A 338 21.42 16.31 5.62
C GLY A 338 21.92 16.83 4.25
N VAL A 339 21.20 16.50 3.16
CA VAL A 339 21.50 17.02 1.81
C VAL A 339 21.36 18.55 1.77
N PHE A 340 20.28 19.09 2.35
CA PHE A 340 20.04 20.54 2.41
C PHE A 340 21.19 21.30 3.09
N TYR A 341 21.66 20.84 4.24
CA TYR A 341 22.76 21.46 4.95
C TYR A 341 24.12 21.24 4.27
N GLU A 342 24.34 20.05 3.63
CA GLU A 342 25.56 19.78 2.88
C GLU A 342 25.74 20.75 1.70
N VAL A 343 24.66 21.04 0.95
CA VAL A 343 24.68 21.99 -0.16
C VAL A 343 25.02 23.41 0.32
N GLN A 344 24.62 23.78 1.51
CA GLN A 344 24.93 25.07 2.14
C GLN A 344 26.29 25.12 2.84
N ASN A 345 27.11 24.06 2.76
CA ASN A 345 28.40 23.90 3.44
C ASN A 345 28.30 23.93 4.98
N GLN A 346 27.14 23.60 5.54
CA GLN A 346 26.90 23.43 6.99
C GLN A 346 27.15 21.96 7.34
N TRP A 347 28.46 21.64 7.48
CA TRP A 347 28.93 20.25 7.52
C TRP A 347 28.55 19.51 8.80
N GLU A 348 28.52 20.21 9.93
CA GLU A 348 28.15 19.62 11.22
C GLU A 348 26.67 19.25 11.27
N GLU A 349 25.81 20.15 10.82
CA GLU A 349 24.37 19.94 10.71
C GLU A 349 24.08 18.80 9.72
N ALA A 350 24.74 18.80 8.57
CA ALA A 350 24.60 17.74 7.58
C ALA A 350 24.97 16.38 8.16
N GLN A 351 26.08 16.29 8.91
CA GLN A 351 26.53 15.07 9.55
C GLN A 351 25.52 14.56 10.57
N ASN A 352 24.99 15.45 11.42
CA ASN A 352 24.00 15.10 12.45
C ASN A 352 22.72 14.50 11.83
N HIS A 353 22.23 15.13 10.77
CA HIS A 353 21.02 14.66 10.09
C HIS A 353 21.23 13.35 9.31
N TYR A 354 22.36 13.17 8.65
CA TYR A 354 22.70 11.88 8.02
C TYR A 354 22.86 10.77 9.06
N GLN A 355 23.50 11.07 10.20
CA GLN A 355 23.65 10.09 11.29
C GLN A 355 22.28 9.69 11.86
N SER A 356 21.41 10.68 12.12
CA SER A 356 20.04 10.41 12.58
C SER A 356 19.25 9.54 11.60
N SER A 357 19.41 9.76 10.31
CA SER A 357 18.79 8.94 9.28
C SER A 357 19.32 7.50 9.27
N LEU A 358 20.64 7.34 9.42
CA LEU A 358 21.29 6.03 9.50
C LEU A 358 20.86 5.25 10.75
N ASP A 359 20.79 5.90 11.90
CA ASP A 359 20.36 5.30 13.18
C ASP A 359 18.91 4.80 13.12
N GLN A 360 18.10 5.41 12.26
CA GLN A 360 16.73 4.96 11.96
C GLN A 360 16.69 3.88 10.86
N GLY A 361 17.83 3.34 10.43
CA GLY A 361 17.94 2.20 9.52
C GLY A 361 18.05 2.55 8.03
N PHE A 362 18.14 3.84 7.66
CA PHE A 362 18.30 4.24 6.26
C PHE A 362 19.76 4.09 5.80
N THR A 363 20.10 2.93 5.26
CA THR A 363 21.47 2.57 4.88
C THR A 363 22.13 3.51 3.84
N PRO A 364 21.40 4.16 2.88
CA PRO A 364 22.00 5.13 1.97
C PRO A 364 22.66 6.34 2.68
N ALA A 365 22.24 6.67 3.91
CA ALA A 365 22.84 7.75 4.69
C ALA A 365 24.32 7.47 5.05
N LYS A 366 24.72 6.18 5.12
CA LYS A 366 26.13 5.82 5.35
C LYS A 366 27.05 6.31 4.25
N ALA A 367 26.67 6.12 2.98
CA ALA A 367 27.46 6.58 1.84
C ALA A 367 27.56 8.12 1.82
N ALA A 368 26.49 8.82 2.24
CA ALA A 368 26.50 10.28 2.37
C ALA A 368 27.47 10.74 3.48
N LEU A 369 27.49 10.07 4.63
CA LEU A 369 28.45 10.34 5.72
C LEU A 369 29.89 10.12 5.29
N ASP A 370 30.20 9.00 4.63
CA ASP A 370 31.56 8.67 4.15
C ASP A 370 32.06 9.72 3.15
N ARG A 371 31.17 10.16 2.22
CA ARG A 371 31.45 11.25 1.28
C ARG A 371 31.72 12.57 2.00
N LEU A 372 30.87 12.93 2.98
CA LEU A 372 30.98 14.17 3.73
C LEU A 372 32.30 14.23 4.51
N GLN A 373 32.66 13.15 5.21
CA GLN A 373 33.92 13.05 5.96
C GLN A 373 35.13 13.23 5.05
N SER A 374 35.13 12.58 3.87
CA SER A 374 36.18 12.70 2.88
C SER A 374 36.34 14.15 2.40
N LYS A 375 35.24 14.85 2.17
CA LYS A 375 35.18 16.25 1.73
C LYS A 375 35.73 17.19 2.81
N VAL A 376 35.34 17.03 4.07
CA VAL A 376 35.82 17.82 5.21
C VAL A 376 37.32 17.61 5.46
N LEU A 377 37.82 16.37 5.33
CA LEU A 377 39.25 16.06 5.44
C LEU A 377 40.10 16.75 4.35
N LEU A 378 39.59 16.80 3.11
CA LEU A 378 40.27 17.50 2.02
C LEU A 378 40.31 19.02 2.22
N MET A 379 39.27 19.60 2.81
CA MET A 379 39.23 21.05 3.12
C MET A 379 40.20 21.44 4.25
N LYS A 380 40.38 20.58 5.26
CA LYS A 380 41.34 20.79 6.38
C LYS A 380 42.81 20.69 5.95
N LYS A 381 43.08 20.11 4.79
CA LYS A 381 44.45 19.97 4.24
C LYS A 381 44.85 21.09 3.29
N ARG A 382 43.92 21.98 2.96
CA ARG A 382 44.17 23.21 2.19
C ARG A 382 44.24 24.43 3.12
#